data_9c10cb337f73c4cf875bf3710f1d2378
#
_entry.id   9c10cb337f73c4cf875bf3710f1d2378
#
_cell.length_a   1.000
_cell.length_b   1.000
_cell.length_c   1.000
_cell.angle_alpha   90.00
_cell.angle_beta   90.00
_cell.angle_gamma   90.00
#
_symmetry.space_group_name_H-M   'P 1'
#
loop_
_entity.id
_entity.type
_entity.pdbx_description
1 polymer ?
#
loop_
_entity_poly.entity_id
_entity_poly.type
_entity_poly.pdbx_seq_one_letter_code
_entity_poly.pdbx_strand_id
1 'polypeptide(L)'
;MSQNRDTVRNITGMELAGKITVVTGAAGGIGMALAERFHEEGATVVLADRDQAPLDAIALRLNALRSNSALAVAGDLGTEEANATLISVAEKTFGPIDLFFANAGVGSGTDLTTEEDVWNTAFDINVNAHRWAAKYLVPGWLARGEGYFCSTASAAGLLSQIGSAPYSVTKHAARAFAEWLSITYGKRGIRVSCLCPQGVNTNMLKGGDNPAGGETTNVVRVAGVVLEPADVAQVVVDCIRAETFLILPHPEVAQYATLKASENERWLAGMRKLQMRVFGV
;
A
#
# COMPACT_ATOMS: atom_id res chain seq x y z
N MET A 1 -47.04 -0.36 16.08
CA MET A 1 -46.26 -1.31 15.29
C MET A 1 -45.73 -0.57 14.06
N SER A 2 -44.54 0.01 14.22
CA SER A 2 -43.83 0.73 13.12
C SER A 2 -42.84 -0.23 12.50
N GLN A 3 -43.09 -0.62 11.26
CA GLN A 3 -42.15 -1.45 10.49
C GLN A 3 -40.94 -0.59 10.09
N ASN A 4 -39.84 -0.87 10.73
CA ASN A 4 -38.51 -0.37 10.35
C ASN A 4 -38.15 -1.06 9.02
N ARG A 5 -38.36 -0.39 7.90
CA ARG A 5 -37.78 -0.82 6.62
C ARG A 5 -36.34 -0.42 6.61
N ASP A 6 -35.47 -1.32 7.04
CA ASP A 6 -34.06 -1.26 6.72
C ASP A 6 -33.91 -1.29 5.19
N THR A 7 -33.71 -0.12 4.62
CA THR A 7 -33.28 0.03 3.24
C THR A 7 -31.88 -0.60 3.15
N VAL A 8 -31.82 -1.84 2.69
CA VAL A 8 -30.57 -2.44 2.20
C VAL A 8 -30.10 -1.52 1.07
N ARG A 9 -29.18 -0.61 1.39
CA ARG A 9 -28.41 0.07 0.35
C ARG A 9 -27.71 -1.04 -0.43
N ASN A 10 -28.04 -1.19 -1.70
CA ASN A 10 -27.19 -1.90 -2.64
C ASN A 10 -25.81 -1.21 -2.56
N ILE A 11 -24.90 -1.81 -1.84
CA ILE A 11 -23.51 -1.37 -1.78
C ILE A 11 -22.91 -1.81 -3.12
N THR A 12 -23.10 -0.99 -4.14
CA THR A 12 -22.26 -1.04 -5.33
C THR A 12 -20.95 -0.42 -4.89
N GLY A 13 -19.92 -1.25 -4.68
CA GLY A 13 -18.60 -0.80 -4.33
C GLY A 13 -18.00 0.12 -5.40
N MET A 14 -16.78 0.59 -5.19
CA MET A 14 -16.15 1.54 -6.11
C MET A 14 -15.80 0.86 -7.44
N GLU A 15 -16.42 1.31 -8.52
CA GLU A 15 -15.97 1.01 -9.89
C GLU A 15 -14.88 1.99 -10.29
N LEU A 16 -13.82 1.49 -10.91
CA LEU A 16 -12.64 2.29 -11.28
C LEU A 16 -12.84 3.05 -12.62
N ALA A 17 -13.79 2.63 -13.44
CA ALA A 17 -14.08 3.28 -14.72
C ALA A 17 -14.42 4.77 -14.52
N GLY A 18 -13.70 5.64 -15.22
CA GLY A 18 -13.87 7.10 -15.13
C GLY A 18 -13.35 7.75 -13.86
N LYS A 19 -12.75 7.00 -12.93
CA LYS A 19 -12.17 7.53 -11.69
C LYS A 19 -10.76 8.07 -11.91
N ILE A 20 -10.40 9.10 -11.16
CA ILE A 20 -9.05 9.66 -11.11
C ILE A 20 -8.33 8.98 -9.94
N THR A 21 -7.26 8.25 -10.26
CA THR A 21 -6.51 7.46 -9.30
C THR A 21 -5.05 7.92 -9.24
N VAL A 22 -4.46 7.93 -8.07
CA VAL A 22 -3.03 8.17 -7.86
C VAL A 22 -2.41 6.91 -7.29
N VAL A 23 -1.29 6.47 -7.84
CA VAL A 23 -0.51 5.33 -7.33
C VAL A 23 0.92 5.78 -7.07
N THR A 24 1.38 5.66 -5.83
CA THR A 24 2.77 5.95 -5.45
C THR A 24 3.63 4.69 -5.51
N GLY A 25 4.95 4.85 -5.75
CA GLY A 25 5.82 3.71 -6.02
C GLY A 25 5.53 3.04 -7.36
N ALA A 26 5.09 3.84 -8.35
CA ALA A 26 4.55 3.35 -9.62
C ALA A 26 5.61 3.05 -10.67
N ALA A 27 6.89 3.32 -10.41
CA ALA A 27 7.98 3.01 -11.35
C ALA A 27 8.27 1.51 -11.50
N GLY A 28 7.70 0.66 -10.64
CA GLY A 28 7.90 -0.78 -10.72
C GLY A 28 7.07 -1.60 -9.73
N GLY A 29 7.28 -2.92 -9.75
CA GLY A 29 6.68 -3.85 -8.79
C GLY A 29 5.16 -3.75 -8.68
N ILE A 30 4.65 -3.77 -7.45
CA ILE A 30 3.21 -3.70 -7.16
C ILE A 30 2.61 -2.39 -7.68
N GLY A 31 3.30 -1.25 -7.51
CA GLY A 31 2.79 0.06 -7.91
C GLY A 31 2.55 0.17 -9.42
N MET A 32 3.50 -0.31 -10.23
CA MET A 32 3.33 -0.36 -11.68
C MET A 32 2.16 -1.26 -12.08
N ALA A 33 2.08 -2.47 -11.51
CA ALA A 33 1.01 -3.41 -11.81
C ALA A 33 -0.38 -2.86 -11.41
N LEU A 34 -0.47 -2.16 -10.27
CA LEU A 34 -1.70 -1.47 -9.85
C LEU A 34 -2.11 -0.38 -10.84
N ALA A 35 -1.15 0.46 -11.26
CA ALA A 35 -1.41 1.53 -12.20
C ALA A 35 -1.91 1.00 -13.55
N GLU A 36 -1.26 -0.02 -14.07
CA GLU A 36 -1.67 -0.71 -15.31
C GLU A 36 -3.05 -1.30 -15.17
N ARG A 37 -3.29 -2.02 -14.09
CA ARG A 37 -4.58 -2.68 -13.85
C ARG A 37 -5.72 -1.66 -13.65
N PHE A 38 -5.49 -0.56 -12.93
CA PHE A 38 -6.48 0.51 -12.78
C PHE A 38 -6.79 1.19 -14.13
N HIS A 39 -5.75 1.39 -14.96
CA HIS A 39 -5.94 1.92 -16.30
C HIS A 39 -6.77 0.98 -17.19
N GLU A 40 -6.53 -0.32 -17.13
CA GLU A 40 -7.33 -1.35 -17.82
C GLU A 40 -8.80 -1.34 -17.38
N GLU A 41 -9.06 -1.09 -16.10
CA GLU A 41 -10.40 -0.91 -15.53
C GLU A 41 -11.06 0.42 -15.91
N GLY A 42 -10.41 1.25 -16.71
CA GLY A 42 -10.96 2.51 -17.21
C GLY A 42 -10.65 3.74 -16.35
N ALA A 43 -9.79 3.63 -15.33
CA ALA A 43 -9.36 4.78 -14.53
C ALA A 43 -8.37 5.68 -15.28
N THR A 44 -8.37 6.97 -14.98
CA THR A 44 -7.26 7.88 -15.29
C THR A 44 -6.24 7.75 -14.16
N VAL A 45 -4.96 7.56 -14.48
CA VAL A 45 -3.93 7.17 -13.50
C VAL A 45 -2.82 8.21 -13.42
N VAL A 46 -2.55 8.69 -12.22
CA VAL A 46 -1.35 9.47 -11.91
C VAL A 46 -0.30 8.54 -11.28
N LEU A 47 0.83 8.44 -11.94
CA LEU A 47 1.96 7.59 -11.58
C LEU A 47 2.95 8.44 -10.81
N ALA A 48 3.26 8.09 -9.57
CA ALA A 48 4.21 8.83 -8.75
C ALA A 48 5.35 7.94 -8.23
N ASP A 49 6.58 8.41 -8.37
CA ASP A 49 7.80 7.79 -7.86
C ASP A 49 8.92 8.82 -7.80
N ARG A 50 10.09 8.47 -7.30
CA ARG A 50 11.27 9.35 -7.31
C ARG A 50 11.91 9.49 -8.70
N ASP A 51 11.85 8.44 -9.52
CA ASP A 51 12.54 8.35 -10.81
C ASP A 51 11.61 8.68 -12.00
N GLN A 52 11.86 9.82 -12.67
CA GLN A 52 11.01 10.31 -13.75
C GLN A 52 11.00 9.37 -14.98
N ALA A 53 12.15 8.88 -15.41
CA ALA A 53 12.26 8.16 -16.69
C ALA A 53 11.42 6.87 -16.74
N PRO A 54 11.38 6.00 -15.74
CA PRO A 54 10.46 4.85 -15.72
C PRO A 54 8.98 5.27 -15.74
N LEU A 55 8.62 6.34 -15.02
CA LEU A 55 7.24 6.86 -15.00
C LEU A 55 6.80 7.35 -16.37
N ASP A 56 7.66 8.10 -17.07
CA ASP A 56 7.39 8.60 -18.42
C ASP A 56 7.16 7.47 -19.42
N ALA A 57 7.98 6.41 -19.33
CA ALA A 57 7.82 5.25 -20.19
C ALA A 57 6.47 4.53 -19.96
N ILE A 58 6.04 4.41 -18.72
CA ILE A 58 4.75 3.80 -18.38
C ILE A 58 3.61 4.73 -18.84
N ALA A 59 3.67 6.02 -18.53
CA ALA A 59 2.65 6.99 -18.92
C ALA A 59 2.49 7.07 -20.44
N LEU A 60 3.60 7.05 -21.20
CA LEU A 60 3.58 7.04 -22.67
C LEU A 60 2.83 5.80 -23.19
N ARG A 61 3.13 4.62 -22.65
CA ARG A 61 2.48 3.36 -23.04
C ARG A 61 0.98 3.37 -22.72
N LEU A 62 0.59 3.83 -21.54
CA LEU A 62 -0.81 3.92 -21.15
C LEU A 62 -1.58 4.93 -21.99
N ASN A 63 -0.98 6.10 -22.29
CA ASN A 63 -1.58 7.12 -23.15
C ASN A 63 -1.69 6.68 -24.63
N ALA A 64 -0.85 5.76 -25.09
CA ALA A 64 -1.00 5.15 -26.40
C ALA A 64 -2.23 4.24 -26.49
N LEU A 65 -2.65 3.63 -25.39
CA LEU A 65 -3.86 2.80 -25.30
C LEU A 65 -5.13 3.67 -25.17
N ARG A 66 -5.05 4.75 -24.39
CA ARG A 66 -6.15 5.70 -24.18
C ARG A 66 -5.56 7.09 -23.94
N SER A 67 -5.81 8.03 -24.85
CA SER A 67 -5.27 9.38 -24.80
C SER A 67 -5.66 10.12 -23.51
N ASN A 68 -4.73 10.89 -22.94
CA ASN A 68 -4.94 11.71 -21.73
C ASN A 68 -5.45 10.94 -20.51
N SER A 69 -4.95 9.73 -20.32
CA SER A 69 -5.39 8.84 -19.25
C SER A 69 -4.30 8.46 -18.26
N ALA A 70 -3.07 8.93 -18.46
CA ALA A 70 -1.93 8.72 -17.56
C ALA A 70 -1.05 9.94 -17.45
N LEU A 71 -0.58 10.26 -16.23
CA LEU A 71 0.34 11.35 -15.93
C LEU A 71 1.49 10.83 -15.07
N ALA A 72 2.73 11.17 -15.43
CA ALA A 72 3.92 10.90 -14.62
C ALA A 72 4.27 12.12 -13.75
N VAL A 73 4.47 11.90 -12.45
CA VAL A 73 4.89 12.95 -11.50
C VAL A 73 6.02 12.40 -10.63
N ALA A 74 7.23 12.85 -10.86
CA ALA A 74 8.37 12.48 -10.03
C ALA A 74 8.49 13.38 -8.80
N GLY A 75 8.91 12.77 -7.67
CA GLY A 75 9.19 13.47 -6.43
C GLY A 75 9.62 12.54 -5.31
N ASP A 76 10.36 13.09 -4.35
CA ASP A 76 10.70 12.38 -3.12
C ASP A 76 9.51 12.40 -2.15
N LEU A 77 8.70 11.34 -2.19
CA LEU A 77 7.50 11.21 -1.36
C LEU A 77 7.81 11.05 0.14
N GLY A 78 9.07 10.92 0.52
CA GLY A 78 9.53 11.06 1.91
C GLY A 78 9.42 12.48 2.46
N THR A 79 8.86 13.44 1.70
CA THR A 79 8.65 14.83 2.15
C THR A 79 7.17 15.24 2.05
N GLU A 80 6.74 16.13 2.94
CA GLU A 80 5.37 16.67 2.91
C GLU A 80 5.13 17.50 1.64
N GLU A 81 6.12 18.28 1.23
CA GLU A 81 6.04 19.15 0.06
C GLU A 81 5.81 18.36 -1.24
N ALA A 82 6.53 17.26 -1.43
CA ALA A 82 6.35 16.42 -2.62
C ALA A 82 4.96 15.77 -2.66
N ASN A 83 4.41 15.34 -1.51
CA ASN A 83 3.04 14.82 -1.43
C ASN A 83 2.00 15.90 -1.77
N ALA A 84 2.16 17.12 -1.24
CA ALA A 84 1.28 18.25 -1.56
C ALA A 84 1.36 18.62 -3.06
N THR A 85 2.56 18.63 -3.62
CA THR A 85 2.81 18.92 -5.04
C THR A 85 2.17 17.86 -5.93
N LEU A 86 2.35 16.56 -5.63
CA LEU A 86 1.74 15.45 -6.36
C LEU A 86 0.21 15.61 -6.44
N ILE A 87 -0.43 15.85 -5.31
CA ILE A 87 -1.89 16.00 -5.22
C ILE A 87 -2.33 17.23 -6.03
N SER A 88 -1.67 18.38 -5.84
CA SER A 88 -1.98 19.61 -6.57
C SER A 88 -1.84 19.47 -8.09
N VAL A 89 -0.77 18.79 -8.56
CA VAL A 89 -0.54 18.54 -10.00
C VAL A 89 -1.61 17.59 -10.55
N ALA A 90 -1.92 16.51 -9.85
CA ALA A 90 -2.95 15.55 -10.23
C ALA A 90 -4.32 16.24 -10.39
N GLU A 91 -4.74 17.00 -9.37
CA GLU A 91 -6.04 17.67 -9.37
C GLU A 91 -6.14 18.80 -10.39
N LYS A 92 -5.05 19.54 -10.65
CA LYS A 92 -5.02 20.57 -11.72
C LYS A 92 -5.13 19.94 -13.10
N THR A 93 -4.60 18.73 -13.31
CA THR A 93 -4.56 18.09 -14.62
C THR A 93 -5.87 17.37 -14.94
N PHE A 94 -6.41 16.62 -13.99
CA PHE A 94 -7.53 15.73 -14.24
C PHE A 94 -8.80 16.04 -13.41
N GLY A 95 -8.68 16.87 -12.39
CA GLY A 95 -9.77 17.13 -11.44
C GLY A 95 -9.60 16.35 -10.13
N PRO A 96 -10.63 16.36 -9.27
CA PRO A 96 -10.55 15.81 -7.93
C PRO A 96 -10.17 14.31 -7.91
N ILE A 97 -9.18 13.96 -7.11
CA ILE A 97 -8.73 12.57 -6.95
C ILE A 97 -9.83 11.75 -6.27
N ASP A 98 -10.22 10.62 -6.85
CA ASP A 98 -11.21 9.69 -6.30
C ASP A 98 -10.56 8.63 -5.41
N LEU A 99 -9.40 8.09 -5.85
CA LEU A 99 -8.66 7.06 -5.13
C LEU A 99 -7.18 7.43 -5.05
N PHE A 100 -6.61 7.35 -3.86
CA PHE A 100 -5.17 7.49 -3.64
C PHE A 100 -4.61 6.20 -3.06
N PHE A 101 -3.67 5.59 -3.79
CA PHE A 101 -2.98 4.40 -3.36
C PHE A 101 -1.56 4.74 -2.87
N ALA A 102 -1.41 4.89 -1.55
CA ALA A 102 -0.12 5.08 -0.89
C ALA A 102 0.62 3.73 -0.86
N ASN A 103 1.36 3.45 -1.94
CA ASN A 103 2.06 2.17 -2.12
C ASN A 103 3.59 2.31 -2.04
N ALA A 104 4.16 3.49 -2.29
CA ALA A 104 5.60 3.71 -2.11
C ALA A 104 6.07 3.19 -0.74
N GLY A 105 7.18 2.50 -0.71
CA GLY A 105 7.72 1.94 0.52
C GLY A 105 9.15 1.47 0.35
N VAL A 106 9.88 1.42 1.45
CA VAL A 106 11.25 0.91 1.53
C VAL A 106 11.34 -0.22 2.54
N GLY A 107 12.16 -1.22 2.22
CA GLY A 107 12.48 -2.36 3.09
C GLY A 107 13.94 -2.29 3.50
N SER A 108 14.29 -1.41 4.42
CA SER A 108 15.67 -1.16 4.83
C SER A 108 15.88 -1.40 6.32
N GLY A 109 17.15 -1.52 6.71
CA GLY A 109 17.58 -1.78 8.07
C GLY A 109 17.45 -3.24 8.49
N THR A 110 18.19 -3.60 9.53
CA THR A 110 18.25 -5.00 10.03
C THR A 110 17.80 -5.09 11.48
N ASP A 111 18.57 -4.61 12.41
CA ASP A 111 18.39 -4.76 13.86
C ASP A 111 18.59 -3.42 14.61
N LEU A 112 18.92 -3.49 15.89
CA LEU A 112 19.13 -2.32 16.74
C LEU A 112 20.37 -1.49 16.37
N THR A 113 21.25 -2.03 15.54
CA THR A 113 22.46 -1.30 15.05
C THR A 113 22.20 -0.52 13.77
N THR A 114 20.97 -0.58 13.24
CA THR A 114 20.55 0.19 12.06
C THR A 114 20.68 1.69 12.34
N GLU A 115 21.36 2.40 11.45
CA GLU A 115 21.60 3.84 11.55
C GLU A 115 20.28 4.65 11.58
N GLU A 116 20.29 5.79 12.29
CA GLU A 116 19.10 6.63 12.49
C GLU A 116 18.53 7.20 11.19
N ASP A 117 19.35 7.49 10.20
CA ASP A 117 18.91 7.98 8.89
C ASP A 117 18.10 6.93 8.12
N VAL A 118 18.43 5.65 8.28
CA VAL A 118 17.67 4.52 7.72
C VAL A 118 16.31 4.40 8.42
N TRP A 119 16.26 4.54 9.75
CA TRP A 119 15.02 4.59 10.51
C TRP A 119 14.15 5.77 10.07
N ASN A 120 14.71 6.97 9.99
CA ASN A 120 14.00 8.17 9.57
C ASN A 120 13.43 8.01 8.15
N THR A 121 14.24 7.54 7.20
CA THR A 121 13.80 7.25 5.83
C THR A 121 12.64 6.24 5.80
N ALA A 122 12.73 5.18 6.61
CA ALA A 122 11.67 4.18 6.70
C ALA A 122 10.36 4.79 7.25
N PHE A 123 10.43 5.66 8.27
CA PHE A 123 9.27 6.37 8.77
C PHE A 123 8.70 7.36 7.76
N ASP A 124 9.55 8.13 7.09
CA ASP A 124 9.11 9.15 6.14
C ASP A 124 8.37 8.53 4.96
N ILE A 125 8.90 7.46 4.39
CA ILE A 125 8.29 6.82 3.21
C ILE A 125 7.16 5.87 3.60
N ASN A 126 7.35 4.98 4.58
CA ASN A 126 6.35 3.96 4.89
C ASN A 126 5.17 4.47 5.73
N VAL A 127 5.32 5.62 6.42
CA VAL A 127 4.32 6.14 7.37
C VAL A 127 3.93 7.58 7.07
N ASN A 128 4.91 8.50 7.08
CA ASN A 128 4.64 9.92 6.94
C ASN A 128 4.07 10.27 5.57
N ALA A 129 4.53 9.65 4.48
CA ALA A 129 3.97 9.82 3.14
C ALA A 129 2.47 9.53 3.10
N HIS A 130 2.02 8.44 3.76
CA HIS A 130 0.59 8.10 3.87
C HIS A 130 -0.18 9.17 4.65
N ARG A 131 0.40 9.63 5.76
CA ARG A 131 -0.20 10.68 6.61
C ARG A 131 -0.29 12.02 5.88
N TRP A 132 0.76 12.44 5.16
CA TRP A 132 0.75 13.68 4.38
C TRP A 132 -0.26 13.61 3.23
N ALA A 133 -0.31 12.52 2.49
CA ALA A 133 -1.31 12.35 1.44
C ALA A 133 -2.74 12.47 2.00
N ALA A 134 -3.05 11.79 3.09
CA ALA A 134 -4.36 11.87 3.73
C ALA A 134 -4.67 13.29 4.25
N LYS A 135 -3.68 14.02 4.79
CA LYS A 135 -3.82 15.40 5.25
C LYS A 135 -4.35 16.34 4.17
N TYR A 136 -3.87 16.17 2.93
CA TYR A 136 -4.26 17.03 1.81
C TYR A 136 -5.53 16.55 1.11
N LEU A 137 -5.83 15.26 1.10
CA LEU A 137 -6.98 14.68 0.39
C LEU A 137 -8.27 14.68 1.22
N VAL A 138 -8.19 14.32 2.50
CA VAL A 138 -9.37 14.10 3.34
C VAL A 138 -10.28 15.33 3.44
N PRO A 139 -9.81 16.57 3.57
CA PRO A 139 -10.70 17.74 3.61
C PRO A 139 -11.58 17.88 2.36
N GLY A 140 -11.00 17.71 1.16
CA GLY A 140 -11.74 17.75 -0.10
C GLY A 140 -12.73 16.59 -0.23
N TRP A 141 -12.32 15.38 0.17
CA TRP A 141 -13.18 14.21 0.19
C TRP A 141 -14.37 14.35 1.15
N LEU A 142 -14.15 14.91 2.33
CA LEU A 142 -15.22 15.18 3.28
C LEU A 142 -16.22 16.21 2.77
N ALA A 143 -15.74 17.23 2.04
CA ALA A 143 -16.61 18.25 1.46
C ALA A 143 -17.55 17.69 0.39
N ARG A 144 -17.09 16.70 -0.39
CA ARG A 144 -17.91 16.03 -1.41
C ARG A 144 -18.61 14.75 -0.92
N GLY A 145 -18.26 14.25 0.28
CA GLY A 145 -18.87 13.06 0.87
C GLY A 145 -18.34 11.73 0.29
N GLU A 146 -17.26 11.73 -0.47
CA GLU A 146 -16.66 10.53 -1.05
C GLU A 146 -15.14 10.65 -1.24
N GLY A 147 -14.44 9.52 -1.09
CA GLY A 147 -13.03 9.34 -1.37
C GLY A 147 -12.57 7.95 -0.97
N TYR A 148 -11.48 7.47 -1.56
CA TYR A 148 -10.92 6.16 -1.27
C TYR A 148 -9.42 6.24 -1.00
N PHE A 149 -9.00 5.84 0.18
CA PHE A 149 -7.59 5.77 0.58
C PHE A 149 -7.14 4.31 0.67
N CYS A 150 -6.16 3.92 -0.12
CA CYS A 150 -5.50 2.63 -0.01
C CYS A 150 -4.09 2.80 0.54
N SER A 151 -3.71 1.94 1.47
CA SER A 151 -2.40 1.93 2.11
C SER A 151 -1.71 0.58 1.90
N THR A 152 -0.50 0.55 1.37
CA THR A 152 0.32 -0.66 1.35
C THR A 152 1.11 -0.79 2.65
N ALA A 153 0.61 -1.62 3.57
CA ALA A 153 1.39 -2.09 4.70
C ALA A 153 2.26 -3.31 4.27
N SER A 154 2.05 -4.45 4.89
CA SER A 154 2.71 -5.73 4.62
C SER A 154 2.13 -6.79 5.55
N ALA A 155 2.33 -8.07 5.28
CA ALA A 155 2.20 -9.12 6.28
C ALA A 155 3.06 -8.82 7.53
N ALA A 156 4.19 -8.12 7.36
CA ALA A 156 5.02 -7.62 8.45
C ALA A 156 4.29 -6.64 9.39
N GLY A 157 3.26 -5.93 8.89
CA GLY A 157 2.41 -5.03 9.68
C GLY A 157 1.32 -5.75 10.48
N LEU A 158 1.13 -7.03 10.24
CA LEU A 158 0.26 -7.93 11.00
C LEU A 158 1.06 -8.85 11.92
N LEU A 159 2.18 -9.37 11.42
CA LEU A 159 2.95 -10.44 12.05
C LEU A 159 4.21 -9.91 12.73
N SER A 160 5.20 -9.58 12.04
CA SER A 160 6.51 -8.99 12.25
C SER A 160 7.50 -9.61 11.26
N GLN A 161 8.42 -8.82 10.74
CA GLN A 161 9.48 -9.30 9.87
C GLN A 161 10.72 -9.55 10.70
N ILE A 162 11.15 -10.82 10.87
CA ILE A 162 12.48 -11.10 11.44
C ILE A 162 13.56 -10.57 10.51
N GLY A 163 14.67 -10.07 11.09
CA GLY A 163 15.76 -9.48 10.33
C GLY A 163 15.52 -8.06 9.82
N SER A 164 14.40 -7.40 10.17
CA SER A 164 14.20 -5.98 9.88
C SER A 164 13.28 -5.29 10.89
N ALA A 165 13.89 -4.65 11.88
CA ALA A 165 13.16 -3.91 12.91
C ALA A 165 12.47 -2.65 12.34
N PRO A 166 13.13 -1.76 11.54
CA PRO A 166 12.48 -0.59 10.98
C PRO A 166 11.28 -0.93 10.09
N TYR A 167 11.39 -1.97 9.27
CA TYR A 167 10.31 -2.42 8.41
C TYR A 167 9.11 -2.93 9.22
N SER A 168 9.34 -3.77 10.23
CA SER A 168 8.29 -4.28 11.10
C SER A 168 7.53 -3.16 11.80
N VAL A 169 8.25 -2.20 12.38
CA VAL A 169 7.64 -1.08 13.12
C VAL A 169 6.85 -0.18 12.18
N THR A 170 7.44 0.24 11.06
CA THR A 170 6.79 1.17 10.14
C THR A 170 5.59 0.55 9.41
N LYS A 171 5.62 -0.75 9.09
CA LYS A 171 4.47 -1.43 8.47
C LYS A 171 3.32 -1.68 9.46
N HIS A 172 3.59 -1.86 10.76
CA HIS A 172 2.55 -1.82 11.79
C HIS A 172 1.96 -0.40 11.91
N ALA A 173 2.79 0.64 11.89
CA ALA A 173 2.33 2.03 11.96
C ALA A 173 1.47 2.40 10.74
N ALA A 174 1.87 2.02 9.52
CA ALA A 174 1.08 2.26 8.31
C ALA A 174 -0.31 1.59 8.39
N ARG A 175 -0.38 0.35 8.87
CA ARG A 175 -1.64 -0.35 9.08
C ARG A 175 -2.51 0.35 10.15
N ALA A 176 -1.92 0.69 11.29
CA ALA A 176 -2.64 1.38 12.37
C ALA A 176 -3.20 2.73 11.89
N PHE A 177 -2.45 3.46 11.06
CA PHE A 177 -2.92 4.71 10.45
C PHE A 177 -4.12 4.48 9.51
N ALA A 178 -4.08 3.44 8.67
CA ALA A 178 -5.20 3.08 7.81
C ALA A 178 -6.45 2.68 8.62
N GLU A 179 -6.29 1.91 9.71
CA GLU A 179 -7.38 1.57 10.63
C GLU A 179 -7.99 2.82 11.26
N TRP A 180 -7.14 3.74 11.75
CA TRP A 180 -7.60 5.00 12.32
C TRP A 180 -8.38 5.85 11.32
N LEU A 181 -7.91 5.97 10.07
CA LEU A 181 -8.64 6.67 9.00
C LEU A 181 -10.02 6.04 8.77
N SER A 182 -10.08 4.72 8.65
CA SER A 182 -11.32 3.98 8.44
C SER A 182 -12.33 4.19 9.57
N ILE A 183 -11.87 4.11 10.81
CA ILE A 183 -12.70 4.34 12.01
C ILE A 183 -13.20 5.79 12.06
N THR A 184 -12.32 6.75 11.79
CA THR A 184 -12.61 8.17 11.97
C THR A 184 -13.52 8.74 10.89
N TYR A 185 -13.31 8.31 9.63
CA TYR A 185 -13.95 8.95 8.47
C TYR A 185 -14.89 8.02 7.69
N GLY A 186 -14.94 6.71 8.00
CA GLY A 186 -15.72 5.73 7.24
C GLY A 186 -17.21 6.09 7.14
N LYS A 187 -17.84 6.51 8.24
CA LYS A 187 -19.24 6.96 8.22
C LYS A 187 -19.47 8.30 7.51
N ARG A 188 -18.39 8.99 7.14
CA ARG A 188 -18.43 10.29 6.45
C ARG A 188 -18.11 10.16 4.96
N GLY A 189 -18.18 8.93 4.40
CA GLY A 189 -18.01 8.65 2.98
C GLY A 189 -16.56 8.36 2.55
N ILE A 190 -15.60 8.29 3.48
CA ILE A 190 -14.21 7.94 3.15
C ILE A 190 -14.03 6.44 3.32
N ARG A 191 -13.79 5.75 2.22
CA ARG A 191 -13.44 4.34 2.21
C ARG A 191 -11.94 4.15 2.40
N VAL A 192 -11.56 3.09 3.07
CA VAL A 192 -10.14 2.80 3.33
C VAL A 192 -9.87 1.31 3.17
N SER A 193 -8.80 0.98 2.44
CA SER A 193 -8.27 -0.37 2.36
C SER A 193 -6.79 -0.41 2.74
N CYS A 194 -6.36 -1.53 3.31
CA CYS A 194 -4.98 -1.77 3.69
C CYS A 194 -4.48 -3.06 3.06
N LEU A 195 -3.60 -2.93 2.09
CA LEU A 195 -2.93 -4.05 1.41
C LEU A 195 -1.80 -4.59 2.29
N CYS A 196 -1.87 -5.86 2.64
CA CYS A 196 -0.88 -6.56 3.47
C CYS A 196 -0.30 -7.79 2.74
N PRO A 197 0.52 -7.59 1.70
CA PRO A 197 1.14 -8.69 0.95
C PRO A 197 2.26 -9.34 1.75
N GLN A 198 2.57 -10.60 1.45
CA GLN A 198 3.78 -11.30 1.88
C GLN A 198 4.83 -11.23 0.77
N GLY A 199 5.32 -12.35 0.24
CA GLY A 199 6.31 -12.38 -0.85
C GLY A 199 5.71 -12.00 -2.20
N VAL A 200 6.23 -10.94 -2.83
CA VAL A 200 5.86 -10.53 -4.20
C VAL A 200 7.13 -10.34 -5.02
N ASN A 201 7.15 -10.84 -6.26
CA ASN A 201 8.30 -10.80 -7.15
C ASN A 201 8.60 -9.36 -7.63
N THR A 202 9.23 -8.58 -6.77
CA THR A 202 9.61 -7.19 -7.01
C THR A 202 11.11 -6.99 -6.79
N ASN A 203 11.64 -5.83 -7.16
CA ASN A 203 13.04 -5.48 -6.89
C ASN A 203 13.34 -5.45 -5.38
N MET A 204 12.37 -5.05 -4.56
CA MET A 204 12.51 -5.10 -3.10
C MET A 204 12.78 -6.54 -2.60
N LEU A 205 12.07 -7.54 -3.11
CA LEU A 205 12.30 -8.94 -2.77
C LEU A 205 13.63 -9.47 -3.32
N LYS A 206 14.13 -8.90 -4.41
CA LYS A 206 15.42 -9.27 -5.02
C LYS A 206 16.61 -8.61 -4.32
N GLY A 207 16.39 -7.77 -3.32
CA GLY A 207 17.42 -7.04 -2.58
C GLY A 207 17.93 -5.79 -3.30
N GLY A 208 17.19 -5.27 -4.31
CA GLY A 208 17.62 -4.15 -5.14
C GLY A 208 17.85 -2.82 -4.40
N ASP A 209 17.17 -2.61 -3.28
CA ASP A 209 17.28 -1.37 -2.49
C ASP A 209 18.02 -1.56 -1.16
N ASN A 210 18.42 -2.78 -0.81
CA ASN A 210 19.12 -3.07 0.43
C ASN A 210 20.32 -4.01 0.22
N PRO A 211 21.56 -3.55 0.24
CA PRO A 211 22.75 -4.40 0.15
C PRO A 211 22.83 -5.47 1.26
N ALA A 212 22.20 -5.23 2.42
CA ALA A 212 22.09 -6.18 3.53
C ALA A 212 20.84 -7.09 3.40
N GLY A 213 20.01 -6.94 2.38
CA GLY A 213 18.70 -7.56 2.25
C GLY A 213 18.66 -9.04 1.87
N GLY A 214 19.83 -9.67 1.59
CA GLY A 214 19.88 -11.08 1.17
C GLY A 214 19.24 -12.05 2.16
N GLU A 215 19.42 -11.85 3.45
CA GLU A 215 18.90 -12.71 4.52
C GLU A 215 17.39 -12.48 4.75
N THR A 216 16.94 -11.22 4.74
CA THR A 216 15.51 -10.87 4.86
C THR A 216 14.69 -11.45 3.70
N THR A 217 15.26 -11.47 2.50
CA THR A 217 14.68 -12.08 1.29
C THR A 217 14.48 -13.59 1.48
N ASN A 218 15.42 -14.28 2.13
CA ASN A 218 15.32 -15.72 2.41
C ASN A 218 14.15 -16.05 3.34
N VAL A 219 13.90 -15.23 4.36
CA VAL A 219 12.76 -15.42 5.29
C VAL A 219 11.43 -15.41 4.53
N VAL A 220 11.23 -14.44 3.66
CA VAL A 220 9.99 -14.29 2.89
C VAL A 220 9.79 -15.47 1.94
N ARG A 221 10.85 -15.94 1.27
CA ARG A 221 10.81 -17.11 0.37
C ARG A 221 10.57 -18.43 1.11
N VAL A 222 11.06 -18.52 2.36
CA VAL A 222 10.84 -19.72 3.21
C VAL A 222 9.43 -19.72 3.81
N ALA A 223 8.83 -18.52 3.96
CA ALA A 223 7.55 -18.37 4.65
C ALA A 223 6.30 -18.63 3.79
N GLY A 224 6.43 -18.70 2.44
CA GLY A 224 5.26 -18.91 1.60
C GLY A 224 5.51 -18.75 0.10
N VAL A 225 4.42 -18.73 -0.66
CA VAL A 225 4.42 -18.53 -2.11
C VAL A 225 4.84 -17.09 -2.43
N VAL A 226 5.61 -16.90 -3.49
CA VAL A 226 5.92 -15.58 -4.04
C VAL A 226 4.94 -15.32 -5.19
N LEU A 227 4.10 -14.30 -5.04
CA LEU A 227 3.14 -13.89 -6.07
C LEU A 227 3.77 -12.94 -7.09
N GLU A 228 3.19 -12.91 -8.28
CA GLU A 228 3.52 -11.87 -9.26
C GLU A 228 2.76 -10.56 -8.94
N PRO A 229 3.35 -9.38 -9.24
CA PRO A 229 2.69 -8.10 -9.01
C PRO A 229 1.30 -7.98 -9.66
N ALA A 230 1.10 -8.59 -10.83
CA ALA A 230 -0.18 -8.59 -11.54
C ALA A 230 -1.28 -9.33 -10.76
N ASP A 231 -0.95 -10.46 -10.12
CA ASP A 231 -1.89 -11.22 -9.29
C ASP A 231 -2.32 -10.40 -8.07
N VAL A 232 -1.37 -9.68 -7.46
CA VAL A 232 -1.66 -8.76 -6.35
C VAL A 232 -2.59 -7.63 -6.81
N ALA A 233 -2.33 -7.04 -7.97
CA ALA A 233 -3.15 -5.97 -8.52
C ALA A 233 -4.60 -6.42 -8.79
N GLN A 234 -4.78 -7.66 -9.28
CA GLN A 234 -6.12 -8.24 -9.46
C GLN A 234 -6.87 -8.36 -8.14
N VAL A 235 -6.24 -8.93 -7.11
CA VAL A 235 -6.85 -9.04 -5.77
C VAL A 235 -7.22 -7.65 -5.21
N VAL A 236 -6.38 -6.65 -5.44
CA VAL A 236 -6.65 -5.27 -5.00
C VAL A 236 -7.90 -4.71 -5.68
N VAL A 237 -8.05 -4.87 -7.00
CA VAL A 237 -9.24 -4.40 -7.73
C VAL A 237 -10.51 -5.05 -7.20
N ASP A 238 -10.49 -6.36 -6.99
CA ASP A 238 -11.64 -7.10 -6.45
C ASP A 238 -12.02 -6.62 -5.03
N CYS A 239 -11.02 -6.35 -4.20
CA CYS A 239 -11.23 -5.82 -2.85
C CYS A 239 -11.71 -4.36 -2.84
N ILE A 240 -11.26 -3.51 -3.77
CA ILE A 240 -11.76 -2.13 -3.92
C ILE A 240 -13.24 -2.16 -4.32
N ARG A 241 -13.63 -3.03 -5.25
CA ARG A 241 -15.04 -3.25 -5.63
C ARG A 241 -15.89 -3.73 -4.46
N ALA A 242 -15.33 -4.59 -3.61
CA ALA A 242 -16.02 -5.09 -2.43
C ALA A 242 -15.89 -4.14 -1.20
N GLU A 243 -15.16 -3.04 -1.30
CA GLU A 243 -14.85 -2.10 -0.21
C GLU A 243 -14.25 -2.82 1.01
N THR A 244 -13.45 -3.86 0.78
CA THR A 244 -12.80 -4.66 1.83
C THR A 244 -11.66 -3.88 2.45
N PHE A 245 -11.66 -3.73 3.78
CA PHE A 245 -10.60 -3.01 4.48
C PHE A 245 -9.25 -3.72 4.40
N LEU A 246 -9.19 -5.01 4.78
CA LEU A 246 -7.95 -5.78 4.84
C LEU A 246 -7.78 -6.61 3.57
N ILE A 247 -6.83 -6.22 2.72
CA ILE A 247 -6.52 -6.92 1.47
C ILE A 247 -5.35 -7.88 1.72
N LEU A 248 -5.62 -9.18 1.62
CA LEU A 248 -4.65 -10.26 1.85
C LEU A 248 -4.49 -11.10 0.57
N PRO A 249 -3.51 -10.77 -0.30
CA PRO A 249 -3.21 -11.61 -1.47
C PRO A 249 -2.74 -13.02 -1.10
N HIS A 250 -2.20 -13.16 0.13
CA HIS A 250 -1.76 -14.44 0.72
C HIS A 250 -2.73 -14.83 1.83
N PRO A 251 -3.68 -15.73 1.56
CA PRO A 251 -4.76 -16.06 2.52
C PRO A 251 -4.27 -16.62 3.86
N GLU A 252 -3.13 -17.29 3.86
CA GLU A 252 -2.51 -17.86 5.07
C GLU A 252 -2.12 -16.80 6.10
N VAL A 253 -1.88 -15.56 5.68
CA VAL A 253 -1.57 -14.44 6.58
C VAL A 253 -2.70 -14.21 7.59
N ALA A 254 -3.95 -14.41 7.19
CA ALA A 254 -5.10 -14.30 8.09
C ALA A 254 -5.03 -15.32 9.24
N GLN A 255 -4.63 -16.55 8.92
CA GLN A 255 -4.48 -17.61 9.93
C GLN A 255 -3.35 -17.32 10.92
N TYR A 256 -2.21 -16.83 10.39
CA TYR A 256 -1.07 -16.42 11.22
C TYR A 256 -1.41 -15.24 12.12
N ALA A 257 -2.14 -14.26 11.63
CA ALA A 257 -2.58 -13.11 12.40
C ALA A 257 -3.56 -13.53 13.52
N THR A 258 -4.47 -14.47 13.23
CA THR A 258 -5.38 -15.05 14.22
C THR A 258 -4.60 -15.80 15.32
N LEU A 259 -3.63 -16.64 14.94
CA LEU A 259 -2.78 -17.35 15.91
C LEU A 259 -2.00 -16.35 16.79
N LYS A 260 -1.41 -15.30 16.18
CA LYS A 260 -0.71 -14.25 16.94
C LYS A 260 -1.62 -13.57 17.95
N ALA A 261 -2.86 -13.29 17.59
CA ALA A 261 -3.82 -12.62 18.46
C ALA A 261 -4.34 -13.52 19.60
N SER A 262 -4.60 -14.79 19.32
CA SER A 262 -5.20 -15.71 20.28
C SER A 262 -4.18 -16.46 21.16
N GLU A 263 -2.97 -16.75 20.64
CA GLU A 263 -1.93 -17.52 21.30
C GLU A 263 -0.56 -16.83 21.17
N ASN A 264 -0.46 -15.59 21.66
CA ASN A 264 0.70 -14.72 21.44
C ASN A 264 2.03 -15.36 21.88
N GLU A 265 2.08 -15.98 23.07
CA GLU A 265 3.31 -16.63 23.58
C GLU A 265 3.74 -17.82 22.70
N ARG A 266 2.79 -18.62 22.25
CA ARG A 266 3.05 -19.73 21.32
C ARG A 266 3.58 -19.22 19.99
N TRP A 267 2.98 -18.13 19.48
CA TRP A 267 3.42 -17.49 18.24
C TRP A 267 4.84 -16.93 18.36
N LEU A 268 5.15 -16.20 19.45
CA LEU A 268 6.51 -15.68 19.73
C LEU A 268 7.54 -16.81 19.84
N ALA A 269 7.19 -17.92 20.50
CA ALA A 269 8.08 -19.08 20.58
C ALA A 269 8.37 -19.69 19.19
N GLY A 270 7.37 -19.72 18.30
CA GLY A 270 7.53 -20.14 16.92
C GLY A 270 8.44 -19.20 16.11
N MET A 271 8.26 -17.88 16.29
CA MET A 271 9.09 -16.86 15.62
C MET A 271 10.55 -16.91 16.09
N ARG A 272 10.82 -17.13 17.38
CA ARG A 272 12.18 -17.34 17.88
C ARG A 272 12.85 -18.57 17.26
N LYS A 273 12.10 -19.67 17.07
CA LYS A 273 12.63 -20.86 16.37
C LYS A 273 12.91 -20.58 14.89
N LEU A 274 12.07 -19.77 14.23
CA LEU A 274 12.29 -19.36 12.86
C LEU A 274 13.53 -18.46 12.74
N GLN A 275 13.71 -17.51 13.67
CA GLN A 275 14.88 -16.65 13.78
C GLN A 275 16.16 -17.48 13.88
N MET A 276 16.20 -18.44 14.80
CA MET A 276 17.35 -19.35 14.96
C MET A 276 17.63 -20.17 13.68
N ARG A 277 16.59 -20.65 13.01
CA ARG A 277 16.75 -21.45 11.78
C ARG A 277 17.31 -20.63 10.62
N VAL A 278 16.93 -19.36 10.49
CA VAL A 278 17.31 -18.51 9.36
C VAL A 278 18.64 -17.82 9.59
N PHE A 279 18.89 -17.30 10.80
CA PHE A 279 20.07 -16.48 11.11
C PHE A 279 21.10 -17.19 12.00
N GLY A 280 20.79 -18.36 12.57
CA GLY A 280 21.69 -19.10 13.44
C GLY A 280 21.84 -18.51 14.84
N VAL A 281 21.01 -17.54 15.22
CA VAL A 281 21.05 -16.79 16.50
C VAL A 281 19.70 -16.71 17.18
#